data_82d70aeeb2572f8cc1ed7978e0e483a4
#
_entry.id   82d70aeeb2572f8cc1ed7978e0e483a4
#
_cell.length_a   1.000
_cell.length_b   1.000
_cell.length_c   1.000
_cell.angle_alpha   90.00
_cell.angle_beta   90.00
_cell.angle_gamma   90.00
#
_symmetry.space_group_name_H-M   'P 1'
#
loop_
_entity.id
_entity.type
_entity.pdbx_description
1 polymer ?
#
loop_
_entity_poly.entity_id
_entity_poly.type
_entity_poly.pdbx_seq_one_letter_code
_entity_poly.pdbx_strand_id
1 'polypeptide(L)'
;MKTFYLLFFFAVNFVSAQKTSEMSFNEYLGMVKKFHPLVKIADLEISQAQANLLMARGAFDPKLEANFNNKEFGDKKYFSVFNGGFKIPTWYGIEFKGGFESNEGSFLNPQNNTPTDGLNYAGISIPLLQGFLINQRMADLRKAKININLSVAERKLQAIHVLHQAAISYFNWKKNYEEFTLYDTYLKNAEIRLTGIKTLIEQGDKAAIDSVEANIIVKNRRLNKEDALLKLTKARLELSNFLWTNNAVPIELEETMYPEINLFKNIQDYLNTNELNLINFQTENHPKINAINYKINMFEVDRKLKANQLLPTVDVGYNYLSNPNQFQEFRFQDYKFGVNFAIPLFLRKERGSLKLTKQKIESEKFGLRFEKEQLMNKIESQKAEIQSLKKQEDLITDLVKDNSTLLISEERLFNMGESSLF
;
A
#
# COMPACT_ATOMS: atom_id res chain seq x y z
N MET A 1 -57.55 20.94 -50.07
CA MET A 1 -57.34 21.57 -48.74
C MET A 1 -56.23 20.87 -48.08
N LYS A 2 -55.01 21.52 -47.99
CA LYS A 2 -53.82 20.98 -47.31
C LYS A 2 -53.70 21.73 -45.99
N THR A 3 -53.89 21.02 -44.89
CA THR A 3 -53.68 21.55 -43.49
C THR A 3 -52.25 21.44 -43.14
N PHE A 4 -51.62 22.58 -42.88
CA PHE A 4 -50.24 22.76 -42.46
C PHE A 4 -50.22 22.73 -40.93
N TYR A 5 -49.62 21.68 -40.32
CA TYR A 5 -49.38 21.63 -38.89
C TYR A 5 -48.06 22.32 -38.57
N LEU A 6 -48.13 23.45 -37.88
CA LEU A 6 -47.02 24.21 -37.35
C LEU A 6 -46.62 23.57 -35.99
N LEU A 7 -45.52 22.82 -35.97
CA LEU A 7 -44.94 22.24 -34.74
C LEU A 7 -44.11 23.33 -34.03
N PHE A 8 -44.63 23.84 -32.92
CA PHE A 8 -43.94 24.81 -32.06
C PHE A 8 -42.99 24.01 -31.14
N PHE A 9 -41.67 24.06 -31.42
CA PHE A 9 -40.65 23.44 -30.59
C PHE A 9 -40.37 24.36 -29.40
N PHE A 10 -40.92 24.02 -28.23
CA PHE A 10 -40.63 24.69 -26.97
C PHE A 10 -39.26 24.18 -26.46
N ALA A 11 -38.18 24.92 -26.71
CA ALA A 11 -36.87 24.67 -26.14
C ALA A 11 -36.93 25.08 -24.65
N VAL A 12 -37.19 24.12 -23.80
CA VAL A 12 -37.05 24.27 -22.36
C VAL A 12 -35.55 24.32 -22.05
N ASN A 13 -35.02 25.54 -21.91
CA ASN A 13 -33.68 25.73 -21.33
C ASN A 13 -33.74 25.29 -19.85
N PHE A 14 -33.27 24.09 -19.53
CA PHE A 14 -32.92 23.70 -18.17
C PHE A 14 -31.71 24.55 -17.75
N VAL A 15 -31.96 25.69 -17.16
CA VAL A 15 -30.95 26.37 -16.33
C VAL A 15 -30.73 25.46 -15.12
N SER A 16 -29.75 24.57 -15.19
CA SER A 16 -29.22 23.91 -14.00
C SER A 16 -28.65 24.99 -13.11
N ALA A 17 -29.40 25.41 -12.11
CA ALA A 17 -28.84 26.19 -11.01
C ALA A 17 -27.71 25.34 -10.41
N GLN A 18 -26.47 25.74 -10.64
CA GLN A 18 -25.30 25.15 -10.02
C GLN A 18 -25.45 25.28 -8.50
N LYS A 19 -25.86 24.19 -7.88
CA LYS A 19 -26.05 24.14 -6.43
C LYS A 19 -24.67 24.12 -5.81
N THR A 20 -24.27 25.23 -5.21
CA THR A 20 -23.05 25.26 -4.37
C THR A 20 -23.19 24.20 -3.28
N SER A 21 -22.25 23.28 -3.22
CA SER A 21 -22.29 22.19 -2.25
C SER A 21 -21.07 22.21 -1.36
N GLU A 22 -21.31 22.04 -0.07
CA GLU A 22 -20.26 21.87 0.93
C GLU A 22 -19.69 20.45 0.83
N MET A 23 -18.35 20.32 0.79
CA MET A 23 -17.67 19.03 0.93
C MET A 23 -17.18 18.91 2.38
N SER A 24 -17.77 17.98 3.12
CA SER A 24 -17.34 17.73 4.49
C SER A 24 -16.02 16.94 4.52
N PHE A 25 -15.18 17.22 5.53
CA PHE A 25 -13.90 16.55 5.72
C PHE A 25 -14.06 15.02 5.90
N ASN A 26 -15.08 14.63 6.66
CA ASN A 26 -15.34 13.22 6.93
C ASN A 26 -15.81 12.45 5.67
N GLU A 27 -16.67 13.08 4.87
CA GLU A 27 -17.12 12.52 3.58
C GLU A 27 -15.93 12.35 2.63
N TYR A 28 -15.11 13.41 2.49
CA TYR A 28 -13.90 13.36 1.68
C TYR A 28 -12.96 12.22 2.08
N LEU A 29 -12.59 12.11 3.37
CA LEU A 29 -11.74 11.02 3.84
C LEU A 29 -12.38 9.64 3.68
N GLY A 30 -13.72 9.57 3.82
CA GLY A 30 -14.48 8.35 3.56
C GLY A 30 -14.35 7.90 2.10
N MET A 31 -14.45 8.82 1.14
CA MET A 31 -14.25 8.55 -0.29
C MET A 31 -12.81 8.09 -0.57
N VAL A 32 -11.81 8.78 -0.04
CA VAL A 32 -10.40 8.42 -0.18
C VAL A 32 -10.14 7.01 0.35
N LYS A 33 -10.58 6.72 1.57
CA LYS A 33 -10.42 5.40 2.21
C LYS A 33 -11.02 4.27 1.39
N LYS A 34 -12.15 4.53 0.73
CA LYS A 34 -12.92 3.50 0.01
C LYS A 34 -12.47 3.31 -1.44
N PHE A 35 -12.08 4.38 -2.12
CA PHE A 35 -11.94 4.36 -3.57
C PHE A 35 -10.55 4.69 -4.09
N HIS A 36 -9.65 5.23 -3.27
CA HIS A 36 -8.33 5.65 -3.73
C HIS A 36 -7.50 4.46 -4.25
N PRO A 37 -6.89 4.55 -5.45
CA PRO A 37 -6.19 3.43 -6.08
C PRO A 37 -5.08 2.82 -5.23
N LEU A 38 -4.30 3.63 -4.50
CA LEU A 38 -3.23 3.13 -3.63
C LEU A 38 -3.76 2.28 -2.45
N VAL A 39 -4.96 2.56 -1.96
CA VAL A 39 -5.60 1.72 -0.93
C VAL A 39 -6.03 0.39 -1.55
N LYS A 40 -6.58 0.40 -2.77
CA LYS A 40 -6.93 -0.82 -3.52
C LYS A 40 -5.69 -1.65 -3.86
N ILE A 41 -4.58 -1.01 -4.25
CA ILE A 41 -3.30 -1.72 -4.47
C ILE A 41 -2.85 -2.42 -3.19
N ALA A 42 -2.91 -1.75 -2.04
CA ALA A 42 -2.54 -2.36 -0.77
C ALA A 42 -3.46 -3.53 -0.36
N ASP A 43 -4.74 -3.51 -0.73
CA ASP A 43 -5.65 -4.65 -0.55
C ASP A 43 -5.29 -5.81 -1.50
N LEU A 44 -4.85 -5.52 -2.72
CA LEU A 44 -4.36 -6.53 -3.67
C LEU A 44 -3.07 -7.20 -3.19
N GLU A 45 -2.17 -6.50 -2.49
CA GLU A 45 -0.96 -7.09 -1.90
C GLU A 45 -1.30 -8.19 -0.89
N ILE A 46 -2.38 -8.05 -0.12
CA ILE A 46 -2.86 -9.12 0.77
C ILE A 46 -3.33 -10.33 -0.06
N SER A 47 -4.07 -10.09 -1.15
CA SER A 47 -4.52 -11.16 -2.05
C SER A 47 -3.35 -11.87 -2.72
N GLN A 48 -2.31 -11.14 -3.12
CA GLN A 48 -1.05 -11.71 -3.65
C GLN A 48 -0.34 -12.55 -2.59
N ALA A 49 -0.28 -12.11 -1.34
CA ALA A 49 0.30 -12.90 -0.25
C ALA A 49 -0.51 -14.19 0.01
N GLN A 50 -1.83 -14.16 -0.11
CA GLN A 50 -2.68 -15.35 -0.04
C GLN A 50 -2.44 -16.31 -1.22
N ALA A 51 -2.28 -15.78 -2.44
CA ALA A 51 -1.91 -16.57 -3.62
C ALA A 51 -0.53 -17.22 -3.45
N ASN A 52 0.45 -16.50 -2.92
CA ASN A 52 1.76 -17.04 -2.58
C ASN A 52 1.68 -18.16 -1.52
N LEU A 53 0.78 -18.04 -0.53
CA LEU A 53 0.53 -19.12 0.43
C LEU A 53 -0.08 -20.34 -0.26
N LEU A 54 -1.01 -20.15 -1.20
CA LEU A 54 -1.58 -21.25 -1.99
C LEU A 54 -0.49 -21.96 -2.82
N MET A 55 0.37 -21.22 -3.49
CA MET A 55 1.53 -21.75 -4.22
C MET A 55 2.46 -22.57 -3.30
N ALA A 56 2.76 -22.04 -2.11
CA ALA A 56 3.60 -22.72 -1.14
C ALA A 56 2.96 -24.02 -0.60
N ARG A 57 1.63 -24.07 -0.50
CA ARG A 57 0.88 -25.31 -0.18
C ARG A 57 0.94 -26.30 -1.32
N GLY A 58 0.84 -25.85 -2.58
CA GLY A 58 0.93 -26.70 -3.77
C GLY A 58 2.26 -27.43 -3.93
N ALA A 59 3.32 -27.01 -3.19
CA ALA A 59 4.56 -27.75 -3.12
C ALA A 59 4.41 -29.14 -2.43
N PHE A 60 3.30 -29.36 -1.72
CA PHE A 60 2.94 -30.63 -1.06
C PHE A 60 1.90 -31.44 -1.83
N ASP A 61 1.42 -30.93 -2.96
CA ASP A 61 0.41 -31.65 -3.75
C ASP A 61 0.98 -32.94 -4.35
N PRO A 62 0.20 -34.02 -4.42
CA PRO A 62 0.57 -35.22 -5.15
C PRO A 62 0.85 -34.90 -6.61
N LYS A 63 1.88 -35.51 -7.16
CA LYS A 63 2.28 -35.35 -8.57
C LYS A 63 2.15 -36.66 -9.30
N LEU A 64 1.56 -36.62 -10.48
CA LEU A 64 1.61 -37.71 -11.44
C LEU A 64 2.72 -37.39 -12.45
N GLU A 65 3.65 -38.32 -12.61
CA GLU A 65 4.80 -38.18 -13.51
C GLU A 65 4.83 -39.39 -14.45
N ALA A 66 5.09 -39.17 -15.73
CA ALA A 66 5.32 -40.23 -16.70
C ALA A 66 6.48 -39.86 -17.59
N ASN A 67 7.43 -40.77 -17.73
CA ASN A 67 8.58 -40.63 -18.59
C ASN A 67 8.61 -41.79 -19.60
N PHE A 68 8.74 -41.47 -20.88
CA PHE A 68 8.93 -42.42 -21.93
C PHE A 68 10.16 -42.05 -22.76
N ASN A 69 11.11 -42.96 -22.84
CA ASN A 69 12.33 -42.78 -23.61
C ASN A 69 12.52 -43.97 -24.53
N ASN A 70 12.64 -43.75 -25.83
CA ASN A 70 12.93 -44.75 -26.83
C ASN A 70 14.19 -44.33 -27.60
N LYS A 71 15.08 -45.31 -27.86
CA LYS A 71 16.27 -45.05 -28.67
C LYS A 71 16.37 -46.12 -29.75
N GLU A 72 16.38 -45.68 -31.01
CA GLU A 72 16.62 -46.46 -32.21
C GLU A 72 17.70 -45.80 -33.05
N PHE A 73 18.66 -46.55 -33.54
CA PHE A 73 19.73 -46.03 -34.38
C PHE A 73 20.27 -47.15 -35.28
N GLY A 74 20.42 -46.89 -36.60
CA GLY A 74 20.94 -47.83 -37.58
C GLY A 74 20.10 -49.11 -37.63
N ASP A 75 18.77 -48.97 -37.73
CA ASP A 75 17.76 -50.04 -37.76
C ASP A 75 17.79 -51.00 -36.56
N LYS A 76 18.37 -50.52 -35.43
CA LYS A 76 18.41 -51.28 -34.18
C LYS A 76 17.70 -50.55 -33.05
N LYS A 77 16.72 -51.23 -32.40
CA LYS A 77 16.11 -50.76 -31.19
C LYS A 77 17.08 -50.95 -30.01
N TYR A 78 17.56 -49.86 -29.45
CA TYR A 78 18.49 -49.89 -28.31
C TYR A 78 17.76 -50.16 -27.02
N PHE A 79 16.74 -49.35 -26.73
CA PHE A 79 15.89 -49.49 -25.56
C PHE A 79 14.57 -48.74 -25.73
N SER A 80 13.58 -49.18 -24.98
CA SER A 80 12.33 -48.48 -24.73
C SER A 80 12.09 -48.52 -23.22
N VAL A 81 11.95 -47.36 -22.59
CA VAL A 81 11.84 -47.25 -21.14
C VAL A 81 10.60 -46.39 -20.83
N PHE A 82 9.67 -46.98 -20.12
CA PHE A 82 8.50 -46.29 -19.60
C PHE A 82 8.48 -46.35 -18.07
N ASN A 83 8.31 -45.20 -17.42
CA ASN A 83 8.09 -45.08 -15.98
C ASN A 83 6.96 -44.10 -15.74
N GLY A 84 5.84 -44.59 -15.20
CA GLY A 84 4.68 -43.79 -14.83
C GLY A 84 4.35 -43.99 -13.35
N GLY A 85 4.13 -42.92 -12.62
CA GLY A 85 3.84 -43.06 -11.20
C GLY A 85 3.40 -41.79 -10.54
N PHE A 86 3.05 -41.90 -9.28
CA PHE A 86 2.70 -40.76 -8.44
C PHE A 86 3.73 -40.58 -7.32
N LYS A 87 3.84 -39.33 -6.87
CA LYS A 87 4.72 -38.93 -5.76
C LYS A 87 3.91 -38.02 -4.81
N ILE A 88 3.90 -38.34 -3.53
CA ILE A 88 3.22 -37.56 -2.48
C ILE A 88 4.28 -37.03 -1.52
N PRO A 89 4.66 -35.73 -1.61
CA PRO A 89 5.58 -35.13 -0.69
C PRO A 89 4.87 -34.83 0.65
N THR A 90 5.58 -35.05 1.77
CA THR A 90 5.06 -34.72 3.09
C THR A 90 5.82 -33.57 3.75
N TRP A 91 5.32 -33.13 4.90
CA TRP A 91 5.92 -32.05 5.69
C TRP A 91 7.38 -32.33 6.08
N TYR A 92 7.68 -33.51 6.57
CA TYR A 92 9.02 -33.88 7.05
C TYR A 92 10.01 -34.26 5.93
N GLY A 93 9.70 -33.95 4.68
CA GLY A 93 10.53 -34.32 3.54
C GLY A 93 10.40 -35.79 3.12
N ILE A 94 9.62 -36.58 3.85
CA ILE A 94 9.28 -37.96 3.48
C ILE A 94 8.41 -37.91 2.23
N GLU A 95 8.74 -38.74 1.23
CA GLU A 95 7.96 -38.84 0.00
C GLU A 95 7.46 -40.28 -0.19
N PHE A 96 6.15 -40.42 -0.34
CA PHE A 96 5.54 -41.68 -0.79
C PHE A 96 5.54 -41.71 -2.32
N LYS A 97 5.89 -42.86 -2.88
CA LYS A 97 5.97 -43.08 -4.33
C LYS A 97 5.23 -44.35 -4.68
N GLY A 98 4.59 -44.40 -5.84
CA GLY A 98 4.01 -45.59 -6.38
C GLY A 98 3.85 -45.46 -7.89
N GLY A 99 4.05 -46.54 -8.61
CA GLY A 99 3.98 -46.47 -10.05
C GLY A 99 4.24 -47.78 -10.73
N PHE A 100 4.42 -47.69 -12.02
CA PHE A 100 4.69 -48.80 -12.92
C PHE A 100 5.88 -48.45 -13.82
N GLU A 101 6.79 -49.42 -14.00
CA GLU A 101 7.90 -49.31 -14.93
C GLU A 101 7.90 -50.49 -15.89
N SER A 102 8.19 -50.23 -17.17
CA SER A 102 8.34 -51.23 -18.22
C SER A 102 9.51 -50.82 -19.10
N ASN A 103 10.55 -51.64 -19.06
CA ASN A 103 11.81 -51.35 -19.72
C ASN A 103 12.22 -52.56 -20.54
N GLU A 104 12.50 -52.34 -21.82
CA GLU A 104 12.94 -53.40 -22.75
C GLU A 104 14.05 -52.86 -23.66
N GLY A 105 14.89 -53.79 -24.17
CA GLY A 105 15.92 -53.49 -25.17
C GLY A 105 17.24 -54.19 -24.93
N SER A 106 17.92 -54.54 -26.01
CA SER A 106 19.18 -55.30 -25.97
C SER A 106 20.37 -54.51 -25.39
N PHE A 107 20.27 -53.20 -25.35
CA PHE A 107 21.31 -52.29 -24.84
C PHE A 107 20.86 -51.54 -23.58
N LEU A 108 19.88 -52.11 -22.90
CA LEU A 108 19.45 -51.58 -21.60
C LEU A 108 20.46 -51.97 -20.52
N ASN A 109 20.72 -51.05 -19.57
CA ASN A 109 21.51 -51.41 -18.39
C ASN A 109 20.82 -52.56 -17.63
N PRO A 110 21.52 -53.67 -17.28
CA PRO A 110 20.91 -54.83 -16.62
C PRO A 110 20.11 -54.49 -15.35
N GLN A 111 20.55 -53.46 -14.62
CA GLN A 111 19.86 -52.94 -13.40
C GLN A 111 18.49 -52.33 -13.66
N ASN A 112 18.19 -51.98 -14.90
CA ASN A 112 16.91 -51.38 -15.31
C ASN A 112 16.00 -52.39 -16.02
N ASN A 113 16.40 -53.66 -16.14
CA ASN A 113 15.55 -54.69 -16.74
C ASN A 113 14.31 -54.90 -15.88
N THR A 114 13.18 -55.00 -16.54
CA THR A 114 11.91 -55.39 -15.92
C THR A 114 11.41 -56.72 -16.51
N PRO A 115 10.53 -57.43 -15.80
CA PRO A 115 9.77 -58.52 -16.42
C PRO A 115 9.03 -58.06 -17.67
N THR A 116 8.65 -58.97 -18.54
CA THR A 116 7.94 -58.69 -19.81
C THR A 116 6.65 -57.89 -19.58
N ASP A 117 5.95 -58.16 -18.47
CA ASP A 117 4.69 -57.50 -18.09
C ASP A 117 4.91 -56.19 -17.36
N GLY A 118 6.17 -55.73 -17.20
CA GLY A 118 6.54 -54.57 -16.40
C GLY A 118 6.60 -54.87 -14.90
N LEU A 119 6.75 -53.83 -14.11
CA LEU A 119 6.95 -53.93 -12.66
C LEU A 119 6.21 -52.77 -11.95
N ASN A 120 5.31 -53.10 -11.04
CA ASN A 120 4.73 -52.16 -10.13
C ASN A 120 5.67 -51.89 -8.95
N TYR A 121 5.71 -50.67 -8.48
CA TYR A 121 6.43 -50.31 -7.25
C TYR A 121 5.59 -49.44 -6.33
N ALA A 122 5.78 -49.63 -5.03
CA ALA A 122 5.27 -48.75 -4.00
C ALA A 122 6.35 -48.53 -2.95
N GLY A 123 6.63 -47.26 -2.61
CA GLY A 123 7.77 -47.01 -1.75
C GLY A 123 7.75 -45.68 -1.02
N ILE A 124 8.81 -45.52 -0.24
CA ILE A 124 9.02 -44.35 0.60
C ILE A 124 10.47 -43.88 0.44
N SER A 125 10.65 -42.57 0.42
CA SER A 125 11.96 -41.93 0.48
C SER A 125 12.01 -41.02 1.70
N ILE A 126 13.04 -41.17 2.55
CA ILE A 126 13.18 -40.49 3.83
C ILE A 126 14.54 -39.77 3.86
N PRO A 127 14.57 -38.43 3.97
CA PRO A 127 15.80 -37.72 4.27
C PRO A 127 16.12 -37.86 5.77
N LEU A 128 17.30 -38.43 6.10
CA LEU A 128 17.65 -38.67 7.51
C LEU A 128 18.33 -37.50 8.21
N LEU A 129 19.02 -36.63 7.48
CA LEU A 129 19.77 -35.49 8.03
C LEU A 129 19.28 -34.14 7.46
N GLN A 130 19.87 -33.74 6.32
CA GLN A 130 19.44 -32.50 5.64
C GLN A 130 18.04 -32.69 5.10
N GLY A 131 17.12 -31.78 5.44
CA GLY A 131 15.75 -31.79 4.92
C GLY A 131 14.70 -32.44 5.83
N PHE A 132 15.11 -33.18 6.88
CA PHE A 132 14.16 -33.77 7.83
C PHE A 132 13.58 -32.75 8.82
N LEU A 133 14.43 -32.00 9.53
CA LEU A 133 13.97 -30.98 10.51
C LEU A 133 13.43 -29.73 9.85
N ILE A 134 14.04 -29.32 8.74
CA ILE A 134 13.59 -28.22 7.91
C ILE A 134 14.06 -28.45 6.46
N ASN A 135 13.14 -28.34 5.54
CA ASN A 135 13.38 -28.40 4.10
C ASN A 135 12.87 -27.14 3.41
N GLN A 136 13.14 -27.00 2.11
CA GLN A 136 12.74 -25.82 1.34
C GLN A 136 11.22 -25.61 1.36
N ARG A 137 10.41 -26.66 1.16
CA ARG A 137 8.94 -26.61 1.18
C ARG A 137 8.40 -26.10 2.52
N MET A 138 8.94 -26.62 3.64
CA MET A 138 8.60 -26.15 5.00
C MET A 138 8.95 -24.68 5.19
N ALA A 139 10.14 -24.27 4.76
CA ALA A 139 10.60 -22.89 4.91
C ALA A 139 9.73 -21.94 4.09
N ASP A 140 9.44 -22.27 2.85
CA ASP A 140 8.62 -21.44 1.96
C ASP A 140 7.19 -21.31 2.48
N LEU A 141 6.59 -22.42 2.96
CA LEU A 141 5.26 -22.34 3.57
C LEU A 141 5.23 -21.52 4.86
N ARG A 142 6.26 -21.62 5.71
CA ARG A 142 6.37 -20.80 6.93
C ARG A 142 6.54 -19.32 6.58
N LYS A 143 7.40 -18.99 5.61
CA LYS A 143 7.58 -17.61 5.13
C LYS A 143 6.30 -17.06 4.50
N ALA A 144 5.61 -17.84 3.68
CA ALA A 144 4.35 -17.42 3.08
C ALA A 144 3.27 -17.10 4.13
N LYS A 145 3.19 -17.87 5.23
CA LYS A 145 2.29 -17.57 6.35
C LYS A 145 2.66 -16.26 7.05
N ILE A 146 3.94 -16.00 7.27
CA ILE A 146 4.42 -14.75 7.88
C ILE A 146 4.18 -13.57 6.93
N ASN A 147 4.34 -13.78 5.62
CA ASN A 147 4.14 -12.75 4.61
C ASN A 147 2.72 -12.19 4.57
N ILE A 148 1.69 -12.98 4.89
CA ILE A 148 0.32 -12.45 5.02
C ILE A 148 0.26 -11.37 6.12
N ASN A 149 0.86 -11.64 7.28
CA ASN A 149 0.87 -10.67 8.37
C ASN A 149 1.70 -9.42 8.03
N LEU A 150 2.79 -9.60 7.29
CA LEU A 150 3.60 -8.52 6.74
C LEU A 150 2.76 -7.64 5.83
N SER A 151 2.07 -8.23 4.83
CA SER A 151 1.21 -7.50 3.89
C SER A 151 0.07 -6.75 4.59
N VAL A 152 -0.52 -7.34 5.65
CA VAL A 152 -1.53 -6.65 6.48
C VAL A 152 -0.95 -5.43 7.18
N ALA A 153 0.29 -5.52 7.69
CA ALA A 153 0.97 -4.38 8.34
C ALA A 153 1.33 -3.29 7.30
N GLU A 154 1.86 -3.67 6.16
CA GLU A 154 2.19 -2.76 5.06
C GLU A 154 0.94 -2.08 4.48
N ARG A 155 -0.16 -2.80 4.32
CA ARG A 155 -1.47 -2.23 3.94
C ARG A 155 -1.93 -1.14 4.90
N LYS A 156 -1.81 -1.38 6.24
CA LYS A 156 -2.15 -0.37 7.24
C LYS A 156 -1.29 0.89 7.10
N LEU A 157 0.01 0.72 6.88
CA LEU A 157 0.93 1.85 6.66
C LEU A 157 0.56 2.65 5.43
N GLN A 158 0.27 1.98 4.31
CA GLN A 158 -0.12 2.63 3.08
C GLN A 158 -1.44 3.40 3.22
N ALA A 159 -2.43 2.79 3.88
CA ALA A 159 -3.70 3.46 4.15
C ALA A 159 -3.53 4.71 5.02
N ILE A 160 -2.74 4.63 6.10
CA ILE A 160 -2.42 5.77 6.97
C ILE A 160 -1.71 6.87 6.16
N HIS A 161 -0.74 6.49 5.31
CA HIS A 161 0.00 7.46 4.48
C HIS A 161 -0.93 8.19 3.52
N VAL A 162 -1.78 7.48 2.79
CA VAL A 162 -2.74 8.07 1.85
C VAL A 162 -3.73 9.00 2.57
N LEU A 163 -4.31 8.53 3.69
CA LEU A 163 -5.26 9.35 4.46
C LEU A 163 -4.60 10.60 5.05
N HIS A 164 -3.36 10.51 5.50
CA HIS A 164 -2.61 11.65 6.01
C HIS A 164 -2.34 12.69 4.90
N GLN A 165 -1.89 12.26 3.72
CA GLN A 165 -1.67 13.15 2.58
C GLN A 165 -2.98 13.79 2.10
N ALA A 166 -4.06 13.02 2.05
CA ALA A 166 -5.39 13.53 1.73
C ALA A 166 -5.85 14.58 2.74
N ALA A 167 -5.66 14.34 4.04
CA ALA A 167 -6.01 15.33 5.08
C ALA A 167 -5.24 16.64 4.90
N ILE A 168 -3.91 16.57 4.66
CA ILE A 168 -3.09 17.76 4.38
C ILE A 168 -3.62 18.51 3.16
N SER A 169 -3.96 17.79 2.08
CA SER A 169 -4.51 18.39 0.87
C SER A 169 -5.83 19.11 1.13
N TYR A 170 -6.71 18.53 1.96
CA TYR A 170 -7.97 19.17 2.33
C TYR A 170 -7.78 20.46 3.15
N PHE A 171 -6.87 20.43 4.14
CA PHE A 171 -6.55 21.63 4.93
C PHE A 171 -5.90 22.72 4.07
N ASN A 172 -5.05 22.35 3.12
CA ASN A 172 -4.44 23.28 2.19
C ASN A 172 -5.50 23.91 1.27
N TRP A 173 -6.47 23.13 0.77
CA TRP A 173 -7.59 23.65 -0.01
C TRP A 173 -8.45 24.61 0.83
N LYS A 174 -8.81 24.25 2.08
CA LYS A 174 -9.57 25.11 2.99
C LYS A 174 -8.86 26.43 3.25
N LYS A 175 -7.57 26.38 3.56
CA LYS A 175 -6.74 27.56 3.77
C LYS A 175 -6.77 28.51 2.56
N ASN A 176 -6.53 27.99 1.36
CA ASN A 176 -6.49 28.80 0.15
C ASN A 176 -7.88 29.33 -0.24
N TYR A 177 -8.95 28.60 0.07
CA TYR A 177 -10.31 29.08 -0.10
C TYR A 177 -10.62 30.28 0.82
N GLU A 178 -10.23 30.20 2.07
CA GLU A 178 -10.41 31.28 3.04
C GLU A 178 -9.55 32.53 2.69
N GLU A 179 -8.29 32.31 2.27
CA GLU A 179 -7.43 33.40 1.76
C GLU A 179 -8.05 34.09 0.54
N PHE A 180 -8.56 33.34 -0.43
CA PHE A 180 -9.22 33.91 -1.61
C PHE A 180 -10.44 34.75 -1.21
N THR A 181 -11.29 34.24 -0.33
CA THR A 181 -12.48 34.92 0.16
C THR A 181 -12.12 36.23 0.89
N LEU A 182 -11.04 36.19 1.68
CA LEU A 182 -10.53 37.37 2.39
C LEU A 182 -10.02 38.46 1.42
N TYR A 183 -9.22 38.08 0.42
CA TYR A 183 -8.72 39.03 -0.58
C TYR A 183 -9.82 39.55 -1.50
N ASP A 184 -10.86 38.79 -1.79
CA ASP A 184 -12.06 39.29 -2.48
C ASP A 184 -12.75 40.37 -1.70
N THR A 185 -12.90 40.17 -0.38
CA THR A 185 -13.46 41.16 0.55
C THR A 185 -12.60 42.44 0.62
N TYR A 186 -11.28 42.30 0.74
CA TYR A 186 -10.35 43.41 0.75
C TYR A 186 -10.36 44.20 -0.55
N LEU A 187 -10.50 43.59 -1.70
CA LEU A 187 -10.65 44.23 -2.98
C LEU A 187 -11.95 45.07 -3.02
N LYS A 188 -13.07 44.49 -2.63
CA LYS A 188 -14.37 45.20 -2.55
C LYS A 188 -14.30 46.45 -1.66
N ASN A 189 -13.69 46.31 -0.48
CA ASN A 189 -13.51 47.45 0.44
C ASN A 189 -12.61 48.54 -0.17
N ALA A 190 -11.54 48.18 -0.86
CA ALA A 190 -10.67 49.15 -1.54
C ALA A 190 -11.38 49.87 -2.71
N GLU A 191 -12.23 49.15 -3.46
CA GLU A 191 -13.05 49.75 -4.55
C GLU A 191 -14.10 50.73 -4.02
N ILE A 192 -14.77 50.40 -2.91
CA ILE A 192 -15.69 51.31 -2.20
C ILE A 192 -14.95 52.59 -1.76
N ARG A 193 -13.76 52.43 -1.15
CA ARG A 193 -12.92 53.56 -0.72
C ARG A 193 -12.48 54.44 -1.88
N LEU A 194 -12.03 53.86 -3.00
CA LEU A 194 -11.67 54.63 -4.20
C LEU A 194 -12.86 55.45 -4.72
N THR A 195 -14.06 54.88 -4.71
CA THR A 195 -15.28 55.59 -5.11
C THR A 195 -15.55 56.76 -4.18
N GLY A 196 -15.46 56.56 -2.86
CA GLY A 196 -15.62 57.65 -1.89
C GLY A 196 -14.60 58.79 -2.06
N ILE A 197 -13.32 58.48 -2.29
CA ILE A 197 -12.27 59.48 -2.55
C ILE A 197 -12.57 60.28 -3.82
N LYS A 198 -13.02 59.62 -4.91
CA LYS A 198 -13.39 60.32 -6.13
C LYS A 198 -14.54 61.33 -5.88
N THR A 199 -15.57 60.97 -5.11
CA THR A 199 -16.66 61.86 -4.75
C THR A 199 -16.16 63.05 -3.95
N LEU A 200 -15.25 62.87 -2.98
CA LEU A 200 -14.64 63.96 -2.20
C LEU A 200 -13.81 64.91 -3.06
N ILE A 201 -13.13 64.40 -4.10
CA ILE A 201 -12.39 65.24 -5.06
C ILE A 201 -13.36 66.08 -5.90
N GLU A 202 -14.47 65.49 -6.35
CA GLU A 202 -15.52 66.22 -7.10
C GLU A 202 -16.16 67.34 -6.26
N GLN A 203 -16.20 67.13 -4.94
CA GLN A 203 -16.68 68.14 -3.99
C GLN A 203 -15.64 69.21 -3.62
N GLY A 204 -14.38 69.03 -4.05
CA GLY A 204 -13.29 69.95 -3.76
C GLY A 204 -12.58 69.68 -2.41
N ASP A 205 -12.97 68.67 -1.67
CA ASP A 205 -12.47 68.36 -0.33
C ASP A 205 -11.14 67.60 -0.32
N LYS A 206 -10.73 66.98 -1.47
CA LYS A 206 -9.50 66.22 -1.61
C LYS A 206 -8.74 66.56 -2.89
N ALA A 207 -7.42 66.34 -2.87
CA ALA A 207 -6.55 66.57 -4.03
C ALA A 207 -6.68 65.40 -5.05
N ALA A 208 -6.55 65.72 -6.33
CA ALA A 208 -6.64 64.73 -7.41
C ALA A 208 -5.63 63.55 -7.24
N ILE A 209 -4.45 63.82 -6.63
CA ILE A 209 -3.42 62.83 -6.37
C ILE A 209 -3.89 61.70 -5.44
N ASP A 210 -4.83 61.96 -4.52
CA ASP A 210 -5.36 60.98 -3.58
C ASP A 210 -6.11 59.86 -4.32
N SER A 211 -6.72 60.17 -5.49
CA SER A 211 -7.35 59.15 -6.32
C SER A 211 -6.32 58.19 -6.98
N VAL A 212 -5.13 58.66 -7.28
CA VAL A 212 -4.05 57.86 -7.82
C VAL A 212 -3.55 56.88 -6.76
N GLU A 213 -3.35 57.39 -5.54
CA GLU A 213 -2.92 56.56 -4.41
C GLU A 213 -3.94 55.46 -4.09
N ALA A 214 -5.23 55.82 -3.97
CA ALA A 214 -6.30 54.83 -3.76
C ALA A 214 -6.40 53.81 -4.90
N ASN A 215 -6.19 54.22 -6.16
CA ASN A 215 -6.18 53.31 -7.29
C ASN A 215 -4.97 52.34 -7.27
N ILE A 216 -3.81 52.77 -6.77
CA ILE A 216 -2.67 51.89 -6.53
C ILE A 216 -3.04 50.80 -5.52
N ILE A 217 -3.73 51.15 -4.45
CA ILE A 217 -4.20 50.17 -3.44
C ILE A 217 -5.17 49.16 -4.08
N VAL A 218 -6.15 49.62 -4.87
CA VAL A 218 -7.10 48.74 -5.59
C VAL A 218 -6.34 47.77 -6.50
N LYS A 219 -5.36 48.26 -7.28
CA LYS A 219 -4.55 47.41 -8.17
C LYS A 219 -3.76 46.36 -7.39
N ASN A 220 -3.16 46.74 -6.25
CA ASN A 220 -2.45 45.81 -5.39
C ASN A 220 -3.39 44.74 -4.78
N ARG A 221 -4.60 45.14 -4.34
CA ARG A 221 -5.59 44.15 -3.85
C ARG A 221 -6.08 43.21 -4.93
N ARG A 222 -6.23 43.71 -6.17
CA ARG A 222 -6.58 42.87 -7.33
C ARG A 222 -5.49 41.86 -7.67
N LEU A 223 -4.21 42.30 -7.63
CA LEU A 223 -3.08 41.40 -7.82
C LEU A 223 -3.04 40.28 -6.75
N ASN A 224 -3.25 40.62 -5.48
CA ASN A 224 -3.29 39.68 -4.38
C ASN A 224 -4.45 38.67 -4.54
N LYS A 225 -5.62 39.13 -5.01
CA LYS A 225 -6.76 38.24 -5.29
C LYS A 225 -6.46 37.27 -6.41
N GLU A 226 -5.81 37.72 -7.50
CA GLU A 226 -5.41 36.82 -8.61
C GLU A 226 -4.39 35.76 -8.15
N ASP A 227 -3.41 36.14 -7.32
CA ASP A 227 -2.46 35.18 -6.73
C ASP A 227 -3.18 34.15 -5.83
N ALA A 228 -4.13 34.61 -4.99
CA ALA A 228 -4.92 33.73 -4.15
C ALA A 228 -5.82 32.78 -4.97
N LEU A 229 -6.41 33.25 -6.08
CA LEU A 229 -7.19 32.44 -7.00
C LEU A 229 -6.33 31.32 -7.64
N LEU A 230 -5.11 31.66 -8.08
CA LEU A 230 -4.18 30.67 -8.61
C LEU A 230 -3.83 29.62 -7.56
N LYS A 231 -3.56 30.02 -6.30
CA LYS A 231 -3.27 29.09 -5.20
C LYS A 231 -4.46 28.19 -4.90
N LEU A 232 -5.67 28.74 -4.88
CA LEU A 232 -6.91 28.00 -4.67
C LEU A 232 -7.12 26.95 -5.79
N THR A 233 -6.93 27.36 -7.05
CA THR A 233 -7.05 26.45 -8.20
C THR A 233 -6.06 25.28 -8.10
N LYS A 234 -4.80 25.57 -7.76
CA LYS A 234 -3.79 24.51 -7.53
C LYS A 234 -4.18 23.58 -6.41
N ALA A 235 -4.59 24.13 -5.25
CA ALA A 235 -4.99 23.31 -4.10
C ALA A 235 -6.22 22.43 -4.40
N ARG A 236 -7.17 22.92 -5.19
CA ARG A 236 -8.34 22.16 -5.67
C ARG A 236 -7.92 20.97 -6.55
N LEU A 237 -7.01 21.20 -7.50
CA LEU A 237 -6.49 20.14 -8.37
C LEU A 237 -5.68 19.11 -7.58
N GLU A 238 -4.86 19.53 -6.61
CA GLU A 238 -4.12 18.64 -5.71
C GLU A 238 -5.07 17.77 -4.88
N LEU A 239 -6.16 18.33 -4.37
CA LEU A 239 -7.19 17.59 -3.64
C LEU A 239 -7.89 16.59 -4.54
N SER A 240 -8.18 16.96 -5.79
CA SER A 240 -8.81 16.08 -6.79
C SER A 240 -8.00 14.80 -7.07
N ASN A 241 -6.68 14.82 -6.88
CA ASN A 241 -5.85 13.61 -7.02
C ASN A 241 -6.24 12.49 -6.04
N PHE A 242 -6.92 12.82 -4.94
CA PHE A 242 -7.39 11.85 -3.96
C PHE A 242 -8.85 11.42 -4.16
N LEU A 243 -9.59 12.07 -5.07
CA LEU A 243 -11.01 11.78 -5.32
C LEU A 243 -11.16 10.78 -6.48
N TRP A 244 -11.71 9.63 -6.16
CA TRP A 244 -11.88 8.53 -7.11
C TRP A 244 -13.24 7.86 -6.97
N THR A 245 -13.77 7.34 -8.06
CA THR A 245 -14.97 6.48 -8.06
C THR A 245 -14.61 5.01 -7.83
N ASN A 246 -15.66 4.19 -7.65
CA ASN A 246 -15.49 2.75 -7.52
C ASN A 246 -14.79 2.08 -8.73
N ASN A 247 -14.96 2.66 -9.92
CA ASN A 247 -14.37 2.14 -11.16
C ASN A 247 -12.95 2.68 -11.44
N ALA A 248 -12.28 3.24 -10.44
CA ALA A 248 -10.97 3.89 -10.56
C ALA A 248 -10.96 5.04 -11.59
N VAL A 249 -12.07 5.77 -11.69
CA VAL A 249 -12.17 7.00 -12.48
C VAL A 249 -11.91 8.18 -11.57
N PRO A 250 -10.97 9.10 -11.89
CA PRO A 250 -10.72 10.29 -11.09
C PRO A 250 -11.92 11.24 -11.15
N ILE A 251 -12.16 11.95 -10.04
CA ILE A 251 -13.19 12.99 -9.92
C ILE A 251 -12.46 14.31 -9.74
N GLU A 252 -12.76 15.28 -10.58
CA GLU A 252 -12.32 16.66 -10.37
C GLU A 252 -13.30 17.40 -9.47
N LEU A 253 -12.78 18.14 -8.50
CA LEU A 253 -13.58 18.96 -7.60
C LEU A 253 -14.14 20.18 -8.36
N GLU A 254 -15.46 20.33 -8.36
CA GLU A 254 -16.12 21.43 -9.04
C GLU A 254 -15.77 22.79 -8.43
N GLU A 255 -15.77 23.83 -9.26
CA GLU A 255 -15.45 25.20 -8.80
C GLU A 255 -16.45 25.78 -7.80
N THR A 256 -17.68 25.28 -7.85
CA THR A 256 -18.78 25.66 -6.98
C THR A 256 -18.75 25.00 -5.60
N MET A 257 -17.87 24.00 -5.42
CA MET A 257 -17.71 23.35 -4.12
C MET A 257 -16.84 24.17 -3.18
N TYR A 258 -17.23 24.20 -1.91
CA TYR A 258 -16.50 24.87 -0.85
C TYR A 258 -16.24 23.91 0.33
N PRO A 259 -15.16 24.14 1.10
CA PRO A 259 -14.79 23.29 2.23
C PRO A 259 -15.72 23.53 3.44
N GLU A 260 -15.81 22.52 4.30
CA GLU A 260 -16.61 22.58 5.54
C GLU A 260 -16.29 23.83 6.37
N ILE A 261 -17.32 24.65 6.63
CA ILE A 261 -17.18 25.92 7.33
C ILE A 261 -16.81 25.70 8.80
N ASN A 262 -17.50 24.76 9.47
CA ASN A 262 -17.34 24.50 10.89
C ASN A 262 -16.30 23.39 11.20
N LEU A 263 -15.37 23.13 10.30
CA LEU A 263 -14.38 22.06 10.43
C LEU A 263 -13.66 22.07 11.77
N PHE A 264 -13.20 23.22 12.25
CA PHE A 264 -12.42 23.32 13.49
C PHE A 264 -13.21 22.98 14.75
N LYS A 265 -14.53 23.10 14.72
CA LYS A 265 -15.38 22.65 15.83
C LYS A 265 -15.52 21.12 15.88
N ASN A 266 -15.48 20.48 14.71
CA ASN A 266 -15.77 19.06 14.55
C ASN A 266 -14.49 18.20 14.42
N ILE A 267 -13.32 18.83 14.20
CA ILE A 267 -12.07 18.13 13.86
C ILE A 267 -11.63 17.16 14.95
N GLN A 268 -11.85 17.49 16.23
CA GLN A 268 -11.49 16.63 17.35
C GLN A 268 -12.27 15.32 17.34
N ASP A 269 -13.56 15.40 16.97
CA ASP A 269 -14.43 14.24 16.87
C ASP A 269 -14.09 13.40 15.61
N TYR A 270 -13.84 14.05 14.48
CA TYR A 270 -13.48 13.36 13.23
C TYR A 270 -12.16 12.60 13.34
N LEU A 271 -11.19 13.13 14.06
CA LEU A 271 -9.88 12.53 14.26
C LEU A 271 -9.77 11.70 15.54
N ASN A 272 -10.85 11.62 16.36
CA ASN A 272 -10.86 10.95 17.68
C ASN A 272 -9.69 11.42 18.58
N THR A 273 -9.31 12.69 18.48
CA THR A 273 -8.13 13.21 19.19
C THR A 273 -8.34 13.27 20.69
N ASN A 274 -9.58 13.26 21.17
CA ASN A 274 -9.93 13.22 22.59
C ASN A 274 -9.49 11.92 23.28
N GLU A 275 -9.37 10.81 22.53
CA GLU A 275 -8.91 9.51 23.02
C GLU A 275 -7.40 9.28 22.85
N LEU A 276 -6.68 10.20 22.18
CA LEU A 276 -5.25 10.06 21.95
C LEU A 276 -4.45 10.27 23.23
N ASN A 277 -4.28 9.19 23.98
CA ASN A 277 -3.36 9.18 25.11
C ASN A 277 -1.92 8.98 24.61
N LEU A 278 -1.32 10.08 24.12
CA LEU A 278 0.07 10.09 23.62
C LEU A 278 1.10 9.75 24.72
N ILE A 279 0.70 9.74 25.99
CA ILE A 279 1.56 9.41 27.13
C ILE A 279 1.86 7.90 27.16
N ASN A 280 0.91 7.06 26.73
CA ASN A 280 1.01 5.60 26.75
C ASN A 280 1.21 5.00 25.35
N PHE A 281 1.79 5.75 24.41
CA PHE A 281 2.03 5.23 23.06
C PHE A 281 3.05 4.08 23.10
N GLN A 282 2.59 2.89 22.68
CA GLN A 282 3.43 1.69 22.58
C GLN A 282 3.94 1.56 21.14
N THR A 283 5.24 1.80 20.96
CA THR A 283 5.90 1.66 19.65
C THR A 283 5.79 0.25 19.08
N GLU A 284 5.70 -0.76 19.96
CA GLU A 284 5.59 -2.18 19.62
C GLU A 284 4.36 -2.50 18.75
N ASN A 285 3.26 -1.78 18.96
CA ASN A 285 2.01 -1.99 18.23
C ASN A 285 1.96 -1.24 16.88
N HIS A 286 2.97 -0.42 16.59
CA HIS A 286 2.99 0.36 15.36
C HIS A 286 3.19 -0.53 14.12
N PRO A 287 2.38 -0.39 13.04
CA PRO A 287 2.45 -1.25 11.87
C PRO A 287 3.84 -1.32 11.22
N LYS A 288 4.61 -0.23 11.22
CA LYS A 288 6.00 -0.21 10.70
C LYS A 288 6.92 -1.12 11.48
N ILE A 289 6.81 -1.11 12.81
CA ILE A 289 7.60 -1.96 13.71
C ILE A 289 7.21 -3.43 13.53
N ASN A 290 5.90 -3.70 13.40
CA ASN A 290 5.41 -5.05 13.11
C ASN A 290 5.90 -5.57 11.76
N ALA A 291 5.90 -4.74 10.70
CA ALA A 291 6.41 -5.12 9.38
C ALA A 291 7.89 -5.53 9.44
N ILE A 292 8.75 -4.77 10.14
CA ILE A 292 10.16 -5.11 10.32
C ILE A 292 10.30 -6.42 11.12
N ASN A 293 9.54 -6.60 12.19
CA ASN A 293 9.55 -7.85 12.97
C ASN A 293 9.16 -9.06 12.10
N TYR A 294 8.16 -8.95 11.24
CA TYR A 294 7.80 -10.03 10.31
C TYR A 294 8.92 -10.32 9.31
N LYS A 295 9.63 -9.31 8.80
CA LYS A 295 10.82 -9.49 7.94
C LYS A 295 11.93 -10.23 8.68
N ILE A 296 12.22 -9.86 9.94
CA ILE A 296 13.18 -10.56 10.79
C ILE A 296 12.77 -12.03 10.95
N ASN A 297 11.49 -12.30 11.24
CA ASN A 297 10.99 -13.66 11.40
C ASN A 297 11.13 -14.51 10.12
N MET A 298 10.94 -13.91 8.95
CA MET A 298 11.18 -14.60 7.66
C MET A 298 12.65 -14.95 7.49
N PHE A 299 13.58 -14.04 7.82
CA PHE A 299 15.01 -14.31 7.78
C PHE A 299 15.44 -15.35 8.83
N GLU A 300 14.78 -15.43 9.98
CA GLU A 300 15.04 -16.49 10.97
C GLU A 300 14.62 -17.88 10.45
N VAL A 301 13.55 -17.96 9.67
CA VAL A 301 13.19 -19.21 8.95
C VAL A 301 14.28 -19.55 7.94
N ASP A 302 14.74 -18.58 7.15
CA ASP A 302 15.84 -18.81 6.19
C ASP A 302 17.13 -19.21 6.90
N ARG A 303 17.47 -18.58 8.04
CA ARG A 303 18.65 -18.95 8.85
C ARG A 303 18.63 -20.43 9.27
N LYS A 304 17.46 -20.91 9.73
CA LYS A 304 17.28 -22.31 10.11
C LYS A 304 17.47 -23.25 8.90
N LEU A 305 16.92 -22.88 7.74
CA LEU A 305 17.10 -23.62 6.49
C LEU A 305 18.58 -23.65 6.07
N LYS A 306 19.27 -22.49 6.08
CA LYS A 306 20.68 -22.39 5.70
C LYS A 306 21.60 -23.13 6.69
N ALA A 307 21.26 -23.16 7.96
CA ALA A 307 21.97 -23.97 8.96
C ALA A 307 21.79 -25.48 8.70
N ASN A 308 20.57 -25.91 8.34
CA ASN A 308 20.31 -27.31 8.00
C ASN A 308 21.07 -27.75 6.72
N GLN A 309 21.27 -26.83 5.76
CA GLN A 309 22.04 -27.11 4.53
C GLN A 309 23.55 -27.35 4.77
N LEU A 310 24.06 -27.14 5.98
CA LEU A 310 25.42 -27.54 6.37
C LEU A 310 25.54 -29.06 6.67
N LEU A 311 24.41 -29.74 6.87
CA LEU A 311 24.39 -31.17 7.12
C LEU A 311 24.56 -31.93 5.81
N PRO A 312 25.14 -33.15 5.85
CA PRO A 312 25.12 -34.03 4.70
C PRO A 312 23.69 -34.37 4.24
N THR A 313 23.50 -34.59 2.97
CA THR A 313 22.27 -35.24 2.48
C THR A 313 22.43 -36.74 2.66
N VAL A 314 21.46 -37.35 3.32
CA VAL A 314 21.35 -38.82 3.47
C VAL A 314 19.90 -39.16 3.18
N ASP A 315 19.66 -39.69 1.99
CA ASP A 315 18.33 -40.10 1.58
C ASP A 315 18.25 -41.63 1.52
N VAL A 316 17.30 -42.20 2.25
CA VAL A 316 17.03 -43.64 2.25
C VAL A 316 15.74 -43.89 1.49
N GLY A 317 15.82 -44.71 0.47
CA GLY A 317 14.68 -45.12 -0.33
C GLY A 317 14.42 -46.63 -0.20
N TYR A 318 13.17 -46.99 0.01
CA TYR A 318 12.69 -48.34 -0.03
C TYR A 318 11.47 -48.40 -0.93
N ASN A 319 11.52 -49.27 -1.94
CA ASN A 319 10.39 -49.55 -2.82
C ASN A 319 10.11 -51.06 -2.79
N TYR A 320 8.90 -51.43 -2.43
CA TYR A 320 8.35 -52.74 -2.65
C TYR A 320 8.05 -52.89 -4.13
N LEU A 321 8.37 -54.06 -4.69
CA LEU A 321 8.20 -54.40 -6.10
C LEU A 321 7.17 -55.51 -6.26
N SER A 322 6.34 -55.44 -7.30
CA SER A 322 5.34 -56.47 -7.57
C SER A 322 5.12 -56.63 -9.07
N ASN A 323 4.93 -57.88 -9.51
CA ASN A 323 4.50 -58.14 -10.88
C ASN A 323 3.03 -57.71 -11.06
N PRO A 324 2.65 -57.02 -12.15
CA PRO A 324 1.28 -56.57 -12.39
C PRO A 324 0.23 -57.69 -12.31
N ASN A 325 0.61 -58.93 -12.68
CA ASN A 325 -0.29 -60.07 -12.68
C ASN A 325 -0.40 -60.78 -11.32
N GLN A 326 0.40 -60.40 -10.31
CA GLN A 326 0.50 -61.09 -9.01
C GLN A 326 0.30 -60.12 -7.82
N PHE A 327 -0.62 -59.22 -7.92
CA PHE A 327 -0.88 -58.18 -6.87
C PHE A 327 -1.29 -58.78 -5.51
N GLN A 328 -1.73 -60.04 -5.46
CA GLN A 328 -2.23 -60.69 -4.25
C GLN A 328 -1.17 -61.37 -3.39
N GLU A 329 0.06 -61.55 -3.94
CA GLU A 329 1.15 -62.20 -3.20
C GLU A 329 2.17 -61.15 -2.73
N PHE A 330 2.02 -60.72 -1.46
CA PHE A 330 3.04 -59.86 -0.86
C PHE A 330 4.28 -60.64 -0.51
N ARG A 331 5.42 -60.34 -1.19
CA ARG A 331 6.72 -60.98 -0.96
C ARG A 331 7.71 -59.97 -0.41
N PHE A 332 8.10 -60.10 0.87
CA PHE A 332 9.10 -59.21 1.50
C PHE A 332 10.46 -59.20 0.80
N GLN A 333 10.74 -60.20 -0.02
CA GLN A 333 12.01 -60.36 -0.73
C GLN A 333 12.10 -59.51 -2.01
N ASP A 334 10.97 -58.99 -2.51
CA ASP A 334 10.91 -58.23 -3.75
C ASP A 334 10.95 -56.76 -3.43
N TYR A 335 12.13 -56.19 -3.35
CA TYR A 335 12.33 -54.77 -3.00
C TYR A 335 13.51 -54.17 -3.76
N LYS A 336 13.49 -52.83 -3.83
CA LYS A 336 14.62 -51.97 -4.24
C LYS A 336 14.95 -51.07 -3.09
N PHE A 337 16.11 -51.24 -2.48
CA PHE A 337 16.63 -50.42 -1.40
C PHE A 337 17.80 -49.59 -1.91
N GLY A 338 17.87 -48.30 -1.49
CA GLY A 338 18.98 -47.45 -1.87
C GLY A 338 19.26 -46.41 -0.79
N VAL A 339 20.52 -46.08 -0.63
CA VAL A 339 20.99 -45.01 0.23
C VAL A 339 21.84 -44.07 -0.61
N ASN A 340 21.43 -42.79 -0.65
CA ASN A 340 22.20 -41.73 -1.28
C ASN A 340 22.86 -40.88 -0.20
N PHE A 341 24.17 -40.73 -0.26
CA PHE A 341 24.96 -39.88 0.61
C PHE A 341 25.68 -38.84 -0.24
N ALA A 342 25.54 -37.53 0.11
CA ALA A 342 26.35 -36.50 -0.50
C ALA A 342 26.67 -35.39 0.52
N ILE A 343 27.91 -34.90 0.49
CA ILE A 343 28.37 -33.76 1.27
C ILE A 343 29.36 -32.95 0.46
N PRO A 344 29.16 -31.61 0.32
CA PRO A 344 30.18 -30.73 -0.25
C PRO A 344 31.39 -30.64 0.69
N LEU A 345 32.58 -30.96 0.21
CA LEU A 345 33.79 -31.07 1.06
C LEU A 345 34.14 -29.75 1.76
N PHE A 346 34.00 -28.61 1.09
CA PHE A 346 34.41 -27.32 1.63
C PHE A 346 33.27 -26.48 2.24
N LEU A 347 32.03 -26.80 1.95
CA LEU A 347 30.82 -26.11 2.42
C LEU A 347 30.88 -24.57 2.26
N ARG A 348 31.62 -24.06 1.28
CA ARG A 348 31.82 -22.59 1.10
C ARG A 348 30.52 -21.88 0.77
N LYS A 349 29.70 -22.46 -0.08
CA LYS A 349 28.39 -21.92 -0.47
C LYS A 349 27.44 -21.88 0.72
N GLU A 350 27.35 -22.97 1.46
CA GLU A 350 26.44 -23.14 2.60
C GLU A 350 26.84 -22.24 3.76
N ARG A 351 28.13 -22.21 4.12
CA ARG A 351 28.68 -21.28 5.13
C ARG A 351 28.50 -19.83 4.74
N GLY A 352 28.76 -19.47 3.46
CA GLY A 352 28.57 -18.13 2.93
C GLY A 352 27.12 -17.71 3.00
N SER A 353 26.18 -18.56 2.59
CA SER A 353 24.74 -18.25 2.63
C SER A 353 24.20 -18.12 4.06
N LEU A 354 24.64 -18.96 4.99
CA LEU A 354 24.31 -18.82 6.42
C LEU A 354 24.85 -17.52 7.01
N LYS A 355 26.12 -17.18 6.71
CA LYS A 355 26.74 -15.93 7.16
C LYS A 355 25.98 -14.71 6.64
N LEU A 356 25.64 -14.72 5.33
CA LEU A 356 24.85 -13.66 4.71
C LEU A 356 23.49 -13.49 5.37
N THR A 357 22.79 -14.60 5.66
CA THR A 357 21.48 -14.55 6.32
C THR A 357 21.57 -14.00 7.75
N LYS A 358 22.60 -14.39 8.50
CA LYS A 358 22.87 -13.82 9.85
C LYS A 358 23.11 -12.31 9.77
N GLN A 359 23.90 -11.84 8.79
CA GLN A 359 24.16 -10.41 8.59
C GLN A 359 22.88 -9.65 8.21
N LYS A 360 22.00 -10.22 7.38
CA LYS A 360 20.69 -9.64 7.09
C LYS A 360 19.84 -9.48 8.35
N ILE A 361 19.79 -10.50 9.20
CA ILE A 361 19.06 -10.41 10.48
C ILE A 361 19.61 -9.29 11.36
N GLU A 362 20.92 -9.18 11.50
CA GLU A 362 21.54 -8.09 12.29
C GLU A 362 21.26 -6.71 11.69
N SER A 363 21.32 -6.59 10.35
CA SER A 363 20.97 -5.35 9.65
C SER A 363 19.52 -4.93 9.94
N GLU A 364 18.56 -5.86 9.84
CA GLU A 364 17.15 -5.57 10.17
C GLU A 364 16.95 -5.23 11.65
N LYS A 365 17.69 -5.84 12.56
CA LYS A 365 17.63 -5.50 13.99
C LYS A 365 18.16 -4.10 14.28
N PHE A 366 19.24 -3.67 13.59
CA PHE A 366 19.71 -2.28 13.68
C PHE A 366 18.66 -1.33 13.08
N GLY A 367 18.08 -1.67 11.92
CA GLY A 367 16.99 -0.93 11.33
C GLY A 367 15.79 -0.80 12.27
N LEU A 368 15.40 -1.88 12.96
CA LEU A 368 14.34 -1.87 13.97
C LEU A 368 14.59 -0.89 15.11
N ARG A 369 15.81 -0.89 15.66
CA ARG A 369 16.19 0.05 16.74
C ARG A 369 16.13 1.49 16.26
N PHE A 370 16.71 1.76 15.10
CA PHE A 370 16.69 3.09 14.47
C PHE A 370 15.26 3.59 14.24
N GLU A 371 14.38 2.75 13.69
CA GLU A 371 13.00 3.11 13.43
C GLU A 371 12.18 3.35 14.71
N LYS A 372 12.45 2.60 15.79
CA LYS A 372 11.83 2.86 17.09
C LYS A 372 12.21 4.24 17.63
N GLU A 373 13.51 4.58 17.60
CA GLU A 373 14.01 5.89 18.02
C GLU A 373 13.45 7.02 17.16
N GLN A 374 13.44 6.85 15.83
CA GLN A 374 12.83 7.84 14.94
C GLN A 374 11.35 8.07 15.25
N LEU A 375 10.60 7.00 15.52
CA LEU A 375 9.18 7.10 15.85
C LEU A 375 8.97 7.84 17.17
N MET A 376 9.75 7.56 18.20
CA MET A 376 9.67 8.25 19.47
C MET A 376 10.02 9.73 19.33
N ASN A 377 11.14 10.06 18.66
CA ASN A 377 11.56 11.43 18.42
C ASN A 377 10.51 12.22 17.60
N LYS A 378 9.87 11.56 16.61
CA LYS A 378 8.78 12.17 15.83
C LYS A 378 7.57 12.51 16.71
N ILE A 379 7.20 11.61 17.62
CA ILE A 379 6.08 11.84 18.56
C ILE A 379 6.39 13.02 19.48
N GLU A 380 7.59 13.06 20.08
CA GLU A 380 8.00 14.16 20.95
C GLU A 380 8.08 15.51 20.22
N SER A 381 8.61 15.49 18.98
CA SER A 381 8.61 16.66 18.11
C SER A 381 7.19 17.17 17.81
N GLN A 382 6.26 16.27 17.47
CA GLN A 382 4.87 16.63 17.18
C GLN A 382 4.14 17.16 18.44
N LYS A 383 4.42 16.60 19.62
CA LYS A 383 3.90 17.15 20.89
C LYS A 383 4.35 18.59 21.13
N ALA A 384 5.66 18.85 20.95
CA ALA A 384 6.22 20.18 21.11
C ALA A 384 5.61 21.18 20.08
N GLU A 385 5.46 20.73 18.82
CA GLU A 385 4.83 21.52 17.75
C GLU A 385 3.38 21.87 18.07
N ILE A 386 2.56 20.92 18.49
CA ILE A 386 1.17 21.14 18.90
C ILE A 386 1.09 22.15 20.04
N GLN A 387 1.93 22.03 21.05
CA GLN A 387 1.96 22.97 22.18
C GLN A 387 2.34 24.39 21.73
N SER A 388 3.31 24.51 20.83
CA SER A 388 3.73 25.80 20.27
C SER A 388 2.64 26.44 19.42
N LEU A 389 2.03 25.65 18.51
CA LEU A 389 0.96 26.12 17.64
C LEU A 389 -0.27 26.59 18.43
N LYS A 390 -0.61 25.89 19.52
CA LYS A 390 -1.70 26.32 20.40
C LYS A 390 -1.46 27.69 21.03
N LYS A 391 -0.23 27.94 21.52
CA LYS A 391 0.14 29.26 22.03
C LYS A 391 0.12 30.33 20.92
N GLN A 392 0.54 30.00 19.71
CA GLN A 392 0.49 30.93 18.58
C GLN A 392 -0.95 31.24 18.18
N GLU A 393 -1.85 30.25 18.20
CA GLU A 393 -3.29 30.45 17.93
C GLU A 393 -3.92 31.42 18.93
N ASP A 394 -3.64 31.25 20.24
CA ASP A 394 -4.12 32.15 21.29
C ASP A 394 -3.65 33.59 21.02
N LEU A 395 -2.34 33.79 20.74
CA LEU A 395 -1.77 35.10 20.44
C LEU A 395 -2.35 35.75 19.17
N ILE A 396 -2.53 34.96 18.10
CA ILE A 396 -3.12 35.46 16.85
C ILE A 396 -4.58 35.85 17.06
N THR A 397 -5.33 35.08 17.86
CA THR A 397 -6.73 35.38 18.20
C THR A 397 -6.83 36.72 18.95
N ASP A 398 -5.95 36.97 19.92
CA ASP A 398 -5.89 38.27 20.64
C ASP A 398 -5.52 39.40 19.69
N LEU A 399 -4.52 39.22 18.80
CA LEU A 399 -4.14 40.21 17.79
C LEU A 399 -5.28 40.52 16.83
N VAL A 400 -6.06 39.55 16.39
CA VAL A 400 -7.25 39.79 15.53
C VAL A 400 -8.29 40.58 16.27
N LYS A 401 -8.55 40.30 17.56
CA LYS A 401 -9.48 41.02 18.39
C LYS A 401 -9.04 42.48 18.59
N ASP A 402 -7.77 42.73 18.90
CA ASP A 402 -7.21 44.06 19.09
C ASP A 402 -7.27 44.90 17.81
N ASN A 403 -6.86 44.32 16.66
CA ASN A 403 -6.94 44.98 15.36
C ASN A 403 -8.39 45.25 14.94
N SER A 404 -9.33 44.37 15.25
CA SER A 404 -10.76 44.60 15.00
C SER A 404 -11.29 45.75 15.84
N THR A 405 -10.86 45.84 17.11
CA THR A 405 -11.22 46.96 18.01
C THR A 405 -10.64 48.29 17.50
N LEU A 406 -9.38 48.26 17.04
CA LEU A 406 -8.75 49.44 16.44
C LEU A 406 -9.50 49.90 15.19
N LEU A 407 -9.86 48.98 14.29
CA LEU A 407 -10.62 49.25 13.07
C LEU A 407 -11.96 49.94 13.39
N ILE A 408 -12.73 49.37 14.33
CA ILE A 408 -14.03 49.94 14.75
C ILE A 408 -13.83 51.35 15.34
N SER A 409 -12.77 51.57 16.11
CA SER A 409 -12.45 52.88 16.71
C SER A 409 -12.10 53.92 15.64
N GLU A 410 -11.27 53.53 14.64
CA GLU A 410 -10.91 54.42 13.52
C GLU A 410 -12.12 54.73 12.63
N GLU A 411 -13.00 53.77 12.36
CA GLU A 411 -14.27 54.02 11.65
C GLU A 411 -15.17 54.98 12.38
N ARG A 412 -15.21 54.92 13.73
CA ARG A 412 -15.98 55.86 14.56
C ARG A 412 -15.39 57.27 14.52
N LEU A 413 -14.07 57.42 14.65
CA LEU A 413 -13.37 58.71 14.54
C LEU A 413 -13.56 59.33 13.15
N PHE A 414 -13.48 58.52 12.11
CA PHE A 414 -13.76 58.95 10.74
C PHE A 414 -15.19 59.49 10.58
N ASN A 415 -16.19 58.79 11.12
CA ASN A 415 -17.58 59.21 11.06
C ASN A 415 -17.84 60.49 11.87
N MET A 416 -16.97 60.79 12.84
CA MET A 416 -17.02 62.04 13.61
C MET A 416 -16.23 63.22 12.95
N GLY A 417 -15.51 62.93 11.87
CA GLY A 417 -14.65 63.87 11.16
C GLY A 417 -13.30 64.14 11.85
N GLU A 418 -12.93 63.33 12.87
CA GLU A 418 -11.71 63.52 13.68
C GLU A 418 -10.52 62.69 13.14
N SER A 419 -10.74 61.78 12.17
CA SER A 419 -9.70 60.96 11.52
C SER A 419 -9.83 61.03 10.02
N SER A 420 -8.71 60.90 9.32
CA SER A 420 -8.69 60.69 7.85
C SER A 420 -8.84 59.23 7.51
N LEU A 421 -9.31 58.94 6.31
CA LEU A 421 -9.39 57.55 5.76
C LEU A 421 -8.03 56.86 5.58
N PHE A 422 -6.92 57.40 6.09
CA PHE A 422 -5.57 56.88 6.01
C PHE A 422 -5.04 56.53 7.37
#